data_beb5d67cae0a8e6eb56e6f77da147a81
#
_entry.id   beb5d67cae0a8e6eb56e6f77da147a81
#
_cell.length_a   1.000
_cell.length_b   1.000
_cell.length_c   1.000
_cell.angle_alpha   90.00
_cell.angle_beta   90.00
_cell.angle_gamma   90.00
#
_symmetry.space_group_name_H-M   'P 1'
#
loop_
_entity.id
_entity.type
_entity.pdbx_description
1 polymer ?
#
loop_
_entity_poly.entity_id
_entity_poly.type
_entity_poly.pdbx_seq_one_letter_code
_entity_poly.pdbx_strand_id
1 'polypeptide(L)'
;IDDNGLKLRTARFFFEPRYNYAQGAKPRWVTTSSESIIGFEDLFLTNDAIYGLVWGVERPQMENSMPQLFCFDFDGNPVKSYILNDALESVAVDDDGTIYGVGCDSVGQYKLCKYIVTSKR
;
A
#
# COMPACT_ATOMS: atom_id res chain seq x y z
N ILE A 1 -17.55 15.43 14.03
CA ILE A 1 -16.39 15.41 14.92
C ILE A 1 -16.69 16.17 16.18
N ASP A 2 -16.32 15.63 17.26
CA ASP A 2 -16.51 16.28 18.55
C ASP A 2 -15.15 16.63 19.14
N ASP A 3 -15.18 17.13 20.37
CA ASP A 3 -13.97 17.60 21.01
C ASP A 3 -12.98 16.49 21.30
N ASN A 4 -13.44 15.28 21.40
CA ASN A 4 -12.58 14.13 21.70
C ASN A 4 -12.46 13.18 20.54
N GLY A 5 -13.02 13.54 19.42
CA GLY A 5 -13.09 12.66 18.30
C GLY A 5 -11.96 12.85 17.30
N LEU A 6 -12.03 12.08 16.26
CA LEU A 6 -11.10 12.16 15.13
C LEU A 6 -11.69 13.09 14.10
N LYS A 7 -10.82 13.77 13.40
CA LYS A 7 -11.23 14.65 12.34
C LYS A 7 -10.62 14.18 11.05
N LEU A 8 -11.46 13.87 10.08
CA LEU A 8 -10.98 13.52 8.75
C LEU A 8 -10.53 14.78 8.04
N ARG A 9 -9.26 14.82 7.70
CA ARG A 9 -8.68 15.97 7.02
C ARG A 9 -8.75 15.80 5.52
N THR A 10 -8.51 14.57 5.05
CA THR A 10 -8.50 14.32 3.63
C THR A 10 -8.70 12.83 3.38
N ALA A 11 -9.27 12.52 2.24
CA ALA A 11 -9.39 11.15 1.78
C ALA A 11 -9.21 11.14 0.28
N ARG A 12 -8.42 10.20 -0.19
CA ARG A 12 -8.12 10.11 -1.62
C ARG A 12 -8.25 8.67 -2.07
N PHE A 13 -8.77 8.50 -3.26
CA PHE A 13 -8.98 7.19 -3.84
C PHE A 13 -8.20 7.15 -5.16
N PHE A 14 -7.37 6.15 -5.31
CA PHE A 14 -6.51 6.03 -6.48
C PHE A 14 -7.04 5.02 -7.49
N PHE A 15 -7.96 4.19 -7.07
CA PHE A 15 -8.66 3.27 -7.94
C PHE A 15 -9.93 2.85 -7.22
N GLU A 16 -10.86 2.36 -7.99
CA GLU A 16 -12.15 1.97 -7.42
C GLU A 16 -12.11 0.49 -7.06
N PRO A 17 -12.24 0.15 -5.79
CA PRO A 17 -12.26 -1.26 -5.41
C PRO A 17 -13.55 -1.91 -5.87
N ARG A 18 -13.46 -3.22 -6.06
CA ARG A 18 -14.60 -4.02 -6.44
C ARG A 18 -14.95 -4.91 -5.27
N TYR A 19 -16.21 -4.84 -4.86
CA TYR A 19 -16.67 -5.55 -3.68
C TYR A 19 -17.83 -6.46 -4.04
N ASN A 20 -17.96 -7.53 -3.27
CA ASN A 20 -19.14 -8.38 -3.29
C ASN A 20 -19.82 -8.26 -1.94
N TYR A 21 -21.14 -8.42 -1.98
CA TYR A 21 -21.93 -8.39 -0.74
C TYR A 21 -22.39 -9.79 -0.44
N ALA A 22 -22.17 -10.22 0.80
CA ALA A 22 -22.66 -11.52 1.25
C ALA A 22 -24.17 -11.48 1.32
N GLN A 23 -24.80 -12.47 0.71
CA GLN A 23 -26.25 -12.52 0.66
C GLN A 23 -26.81 -13.08 1.94
N GLY A 24 -27.90 -12.50 2.40
CA GLY A 24 -28.60 -12.99 3.57
C GLY A 24 -27.95 -12.67 4.88
N ALA A 25 -26.85 -11.97 4.88
CA ALA A 25 -26.15 -11.61 6.10
C ALA A 25 -26.75 -10.36 6.72
N LYS A 26 -26.71 -10.31 8.04
CA LYS A 26 -27.13 -9.12 8.77
C LYS A 26 -26.20 -8.92 9.94
N PRO A 27 -25.51 -7.78 10.02
CA PRO A 27 -25.50 -6.71 9.04
C PRO A 27 -24.94 -7.18 7.72
N ARG A 28 -25.10 -6.37 6.70
CA ARG A 28 -24.60 -6.71 5.37
C ARG A 28 -23.07 -6.71 5.36
N TRP A 29 -22.51 -7.75 4.81
CA TRP A 29 -21.06 -7.90 4.76
C TRP A 29 -20.55 -7.60 3.37
N VAL A 30 -19.40 -6.95 3.32
CA VAL A 30 -18.67 -6.72 2.07
C VAL A 30 -17.52 -7.71 2.04
N THR A 31 -17.44 -8.47 0.96
CA THR A 31 -16.37 -9.44 0.81
C THR A 31 -15.55 -9.10 -0.41
N THR A 32 -14.35 -9.65 -0.49
CA THR A 32 -13.51 -9.50 -1.66
C THR A 32 -13.61 -10.75 -2.51
N SER A 33 -13.29 -10.60 -3.77
CA SER A 33 -13.27 -11.71 -4.72
C SER A 33 -11.97 -11.66 -5.48
N SER A 34 -11.81 -12.60 -6.41
CA SER A 34 -10.61 -12.59 -7.25
C SER A 34 -10.56 -11.37 -8.16
N GLU A 35 -11.70 -10.70 -8.34
CA GLU A 35 -11.76 -9.50 -9.17
C GLU A 35 -11.51 -8.23 -8.38
N SER A 36 -11.40 -8.33 -7.06
CA SER A 36 -11.12 -7.15 -6.24
C SER A 36 -9.70 -6.68 -6.48
N ILE A 37 -9.54 -5.37 -6.56
CA ILE A 37 -8.22 -4.79 -6.76
C ILE A 37 -7.54 -4.68 -5.41
N ILE A 38 -6.34 -5.22 -5.31
CA ILE A 38 -5.55 -5.14 -4.10
C ILE A 38 -4.97 -3.74 -4.03
N GLY A 39 -5.32 -3.02 -2.98
CA GLY A 39 -4.90 -1.64 -2.82
C GLY A 39 -3.65 -1.50 -1.97
N PHE A 40 -3.78 -0.67 -0.94
CA PHE A 40 -2.68 -0.48 -0.01
C PHE A 40 -2.48 -1.73 0.81
N GLU A 41 -1.24 -2.20 0.80
CA GLU A 41 -0.86 -3.36 1.59
C GLU A 41 -0.23 -2.95 2.91
N ASP A 42 0.44 -1.80 2.91
CA ASP A 42 1.14 -1.34 4.11
C ASP A 42 1.28 0.17 4.05
N LEU A 43 1.49 0.76 5.20
CA LEU A 43 1.63 2.21 5.35
C LEU A 43 2.72 2.49 6.36
N PHE A 44 3.58 3.46 6.06
CA PHE A 44 4.67 3.81 6.95
C PHE A 44 4.82 5.32 7.00
N LEU A 45 4.96 5.86 8.20
CA LEU A 45 5.14 7.29 8.41
C LEU A 45 6.57 7.60 8.79
N THR A 46 7.08 8.66 8.19
CA THR A 46 8.32 9.28 8.67
C THR A 46 7.97 10.66 9.20
N ASN A 47 8.99 11.41 9.60
CA ASN A 47 8.76 12.77 10.03
C ASN A 47 8.34 13.69 8.88
N ASP A 48 8.60 13.28 7.66
CA ASP A 48 8.42 14.14 6.50
C ASP A 48 7.33 13.70 5.56
N ALA A 49 6.94 12.43 5.62
CA ALA A 49 6.09 11.90 4.56
C ALA A 49 5.35 10.65 5.01
N ILE A 50 4.40 10.27 4.19
CA ILE A 50 3.65 9.02 4.34
C ILE A 50 4.00 8.14 3.17
N TYR A 51 4.39 6.90 3.44
CA TYR A 51 4.69 5.92 2.40
C TYR A 51 3.61 4.86 2.37
N GLY A 52 3.17 4.52 1.18
CA GLY A 52 2.15 3.49 1.01
C GLY A 52 2.58 2.45 0.00
N LEU A 53 2.50 1.20 0.39
CA LEU A 53 2.80 0.08 -0.49
C LEU A 53 1.52 -0.33 -1.19
N VAL A 54 1.51 -0.26 -2.52
CA VAL A 54 0.28 -0.42 -3.30
C VAL A 54 0.51 -1.46 -4.38
N TRP A 55 -0.42 -2.41 -4.48
CA TRP A 55 -0.38 -3.39 -5.56
C TRP A 55 -1.18 -2.92 -6.77
N GLY A 56 -2.41 -2.47 -6.56
CA GLY A 56 -3.20 -1.88 -7.63
C GLY A 56 -3.63 -2.85 -8.71
N VAL A 57 -3.61 -4.15 -8.42
CA VAL A 57 -3.98 -5.17 -9.39
C VAL A 57 -4.92 -6.16 -8.74
N GLU A 58 -5.58 -6.96 -9.57
CA GLU A 58 -6.41 -8.03 -9.06
C GLU A 58 -5.51 -9.12 -8.49
N ARG A 59 -6.06 -9.85 -7.52
CA ARG A 59 -5.27 -10.86 -6.80
C ARG A 59 -4.60 -11.87 -7.73
N PRO A 60 -5.27 -12.41 -8.76
CA PRO A 60 -4.58 -13.38 -9.63
C PRO A 60 -3.42 -12.78 -10.41
N GLN A 61 -3.36 -11.46 -10.54
CA GLN A 61 -2.30 -10.80 -11.29
C GLN A 61 -1.08 -10.53 -10.45
N MET A 62 -1.15 -10.75 -9.14
CA MET A 62 -0.05 -10.40 -8.24
C MET A 62 1.20 -11.22 -8.53
N GLU A 63 1.04 -12.44 -9.01
CA GLU A 63 2.20 -13.27 -9.35
C GLU A 63 3.07 -12.66 -10.41
N ASN A 64 2.46 -11.92 -11.33
CA ASN A 64 3.18 -11.34 -12.46
C ASN A 64 3.30 -9.83 -12.35
N SER A 65 3.10 -9.29 -11.15
CA SER A 65 3.12 -7.86 -10.93
C SER A 65 3.99 -7.55 -9.73
N MET A 66 4.42 -6.31 -9.65
CA MET A 66 5.19 -5.84 -8.51
C MET A 66 4.49 -4.65 -7.91
N PRO A 67 4.60 -4.47 -6.61
CA PRO A 67 3.96 -3.31 -5.98
C PRO A 67 4.74 -2.04 -6.26
N GLN A 68 4.08 -0.92 -6.01
CA GLN A 68 4.70 0.38 -6.06
C GLN A 68 4.70 0.98 -4.66
N LEU A 69 5.69 1.79 -4.40
CA LEU A 69 5.76 2.52 -3.15
C LEU A 69 5.45 3.98 -3.46
N PHE A 70 4.31 4.46 -2.96
CA PHE A 70 3.92 5.85 -3.12
C PHE A 70 4.38 6.65 -1.91
N CYS A 71 4.79 7.88 -2.17
CA CYS A 71 5.17 8.82 -1.13
C CYS A 71 4.21 9.99 -1.19
N PHE A 72 3.58 10.30 -0.06
CA PHE A 72 2.62 11.38 0.05
C PHE A 72 3.10 12.40 1.06
N ASP A 73 2.71 13.66 0.85
CA ASP A 73 2.86 14.63 1.92
C ASP A 73 1.76 14.42 2.97
N PHE A 74 1.79 15.20 4.03
CA PHE A 74 0.82 15.00 5.11
C PHE A 74 -0.56 15.54 4.79
N ASP A 75 -0.70 16.20 3.66
CA ASP A 75 -2.02 16.58 3.16
C ASP A 75 -2.61 15.53 2.24
N GLY A 76 -1.88 14.44 2.02
CA GLY A 76 -2.36 13.35 1.19
C GLY A 76 -2.07 13.50 -0.28
N ASN A 77 -1.25 14.45 -0.66
CA ASN A 77 -0.92 14.66 -2.06
C ASN A 77 0.23 13.75 -2.45
N PRO A 78 0.13 13.06 -3.59
CA PRO A 78 1.24 12.23 -4.04
C PRO A 78 2.42 13.11 -4.44
N VAL A 79 3.60 12.71 -3.97
CA VAL A 79 4.83 13.45 -4.25
C VAL A 79 5.69 12.69 -5.23
N LYS A 80 5.84 11.38 -5.03
CA LYS A 80 6.63 10.55 -5.92
C LYS A 80 6.25 9.10 -5.70
N SER A 81 6.74 8.24 -6.60
CA SER A 81 6.50 6.82 -6.48
C SER A 81 7.73 6.08 -6.95
N TYR A 82 7.87 4.86 -6.47
CA TYR A 82 8.94 3.95 -6.85
C TYR A 82 8.33 2.64 -7.30
N ILE A 83 8.86 2.10 -8.38
CA ILE A 83 8.48 0.77 -8.83
C ILE A 83 9.46 -0.20 -8.21
N LEU A 84 8.94 -1.19 -7.48
CA LEU A 84 9.79 -2.11 -6.74
C LEU A 84 10.06 -3.35 -7.57
N ASN A 85 11.18 -3.99 -7.26
CA ASN A 85 11.58 -5.22 -7.94
C ASN A 85 11.24 -6.47 -7.15
N ASP A 86 10.64 -6.30 -6.00
CA ASP A 86 10.35 -7.41 -5.09
C ASP A 86 8.90 -7.32 -4.64
N ALA A 87 8.32 -8.48 -4.39
CA ALA A 87 6.93 -8.57 -3.96
C ALA A 87 6.87 -8.34 -2.45
N LEU A 88 6.91 -7.09 -2.05
CA LEU A 88 6.96 -6.74 -0.65
C LEU A 88 5.59 -6.79 -0.02
N GLU A 89 5.56 -7.16 1.25
CA GLU A 89 4.36 -7.16 2.06
C GLU A 89 4.36 -6.04 3.09
N SER A 90 5.54 -5.56 3.46
CA SER A 90 5.64 -4.46 4.42
C SER A 90 6.87 -3.64 4.10
N VAL A 91 6.85 -2.38 4.53
CA VAL A 91 7.94 -1.45 4.28
C VAL A 91 8.22 -0.61 5.51
N ALA A 92 9.45 -0.14 5.60
CA ALA A 92 9.87 0.85 6.57
C ALA A 92 10.88 1.76 5.91
N VAL A 93 10.92 3.01 6.34
CA VAL A 93 11.81 4.00 5.75
C VAL A 93 12.63 4.62 6.86
N ASP A 94 13.92 4.63 6.67
CA ASP A 94 14.87 5.17 7.64
C ASP A 94 14.90 6.71 7.54
N ASP A 95 15.53 7.34 8.52
CA ASP A 95 15.64 8.80 8.54
C ASP A 95 16.38 9.35 7.33
N ASP A 96 17.29 8.58 6.77
CA ASP A 96 18.06 9.01 5.61
C ASP A 96 17.39 8.63 4.28
N GLY A 97 16.18 8.08 4.34
CA GLY A 97 15.45 7.75 3.14
C GLY A 97 15.69 6.34 2.61
N THR A 98 16.49 5.55 3.30
CA THR A 98 16.68 4.15 2.91
C THR A 98 15.40 3.37 3.18
N ILE A 99 14.99 2.57 2.21
CA ILE A 99 13.73 1.82 2.27
C ILE A 99 14.06 0.37 2.56
N TYR A 100 13.39 -0.18 3.53
CA TYR A 100 13.49 -1.60 3.86
C TYR A 100 12.15 -2.26 3.62
N GLY A 101 12.17 -3.49 3.16
CA GLY A 101 10.93 -4.20 2.94
C GLY A 101 11.10 -5.68 3.17
N VAL A 102 10.00 -6.32 3.52
CA VAL A 102 9.95 -7.76 3.68
C VAL A 102 8.98 -8.32 2.67
N GLY A 103 9.39 -9.35 1.97
CA GLY A 103 8.53 -9.98 1.00
C GLY A 103 8.74 -11.48 0.99
N CYS A 104 7.86 -12.15 0.26
CA CYS A 104 7.87 -13.59 0.14
C CYS A 104 8.01 -13.93 -1.34
N ASP A 105 8.97 -14.79 -1.68
CA ASP A 105 9.15 -15.17 -3.07
C ASP A 105 8.14 -16.25 -3.45
N SER A 106 8.25 -16.74 -4.69
CA SER A 106 7.27 -17.67 -5.23
C SER A 106 7.30 -19.04 -4.56
N VAL A 107 8.39 -19.36 -3.87
CA VAL A 107 8.46 -20.64 -3.15
C VAL A 107 8.16 -20.47 -1.66
N GLY A 108 7.72 -19.29 -1.23
CA GLY A 108 7.31 -19.08 0.13
C GLY A 108 8.42 -18.69 1.07
N GLN A 109 9.55 -18.29 0.55
CA GLN A 109 10.68 -17.91 1.38
C GLN A 109 10.69 -16.41 1.58
N TYR A 110 10.74 -15.97 2.83
CA TYR A 110 10.77 -14.55 3.14
C TYR A 110 12.18 -14.00 3.01
N LYS A 111 12.24 -12.76 2.58
CA LYS A 111 13.53 -12.07 2.48
C LYS A 111 13.37 -10.62 2.87
N LEU A 112 14.46 -10.06 3.35
CA LEU A 112 14.55 -8.64 3.70
C LEU A 112 15.28 -7.93 2.58
N CYS A 113 14.67 -6.89 2.07
CA CYS A 113 15.22 -6.10 0.98
C CYS A 113 15.58 -4.71 1.48
N LYS A 114 16.63 -4.15 0.92
CA LYS A 114 17.06 -2.81 1.25
C LYS A 114 17.24 -2.04 -0.06
N TYR A 115 16.58 -0.90 -0.15
CA TYR A 115 16.66 -0.04 -1.34
C TYR A 115 17.27 1.28 -0.96
N ILE A 116 18.28 1.67 -1.69
CA ILE A 116 18.92 2.96 -1.52
C ILE A 116 18.43 3.85 -2.63
N VAL A 117 17.80 4.97 -2.25
CA VAL A 117 17.27 5.91 -3.23
C VAL A 117 18.44 6.77 -3.73
N THR A 118 18.61 6.77 -5.03
CA THR A 118 19.65 7.59 -5.64
C THR A 118 19.02 8.73 -6.40
N SER A 119 19.70 9.84 -6.42
CA SER A 119 19.24 10.98 -7.18
C SER A 119 19.40 10.70 -8.66
N LYS A 120 18.41 11.16 -9.43
CA LYS A 120 18.44 11.08 -10.87
C LYS A 120 18.81 12.41 -11.44
N ARG A 121 19.55 12.34 -12.50
CA ARG A 121 19.93 13.61 -13.09
C ARG A 121 19.42 13.69 -14.47
#